data_2c8e6515260b17bcf68a08c94ea92126
#
_entry.id   2c8e6515260b17bcf68a08c94ea92126
#
_cell.length_a   1.000
_cell.length_b   1.000
_cell.length_c   1.000
_cell.angle_alpha   90.00
_cell.angle_beta   90.00
_cell.angle_gamma   90.00
#
_symmetry.space_group_name_H-M   'P 1'
#
loop_
_entity.id
_entity.type
_entity.pdbx_description
1 polymer ?
#
loop_
_entity_poly.entity_id
_entity_poly.type
_entity_poly.pdbx_seq_one_letter_code
_entity_poly.pdbx_strand_id
1 'polypeptide(L)'
;MSYTPRNVLVTGGAGFIGANYVRWLLGEDAGVHIVNLDALTYAGSTDNLKGLPGEGRHTFVQGDICDAALVARLLREHAIDTVVHFAAESHVDRSISGPGEFVRTNVVGTYTLLEACRQYWLIEQQLPRTTAASGRRFHHISTDEVYGTLGREDPAFTECTPYAPNSPYSASKAGSDHLVRAYFHTYGLPVTTTNCSNNYGPLQHAEKFIPTVIRSCLEGRNIPVYGDGSNIRDWLYVEDHCRGIERVIRRGRLGETYNIGGCNEWKNLDIVRLICRLLDERRPEAAPHDRLISFVTDRPGHDWRYAI
;
A
#
# COMPACT_ATOMS: atom_id res chain seq x y z
N MET A 1 25.99 -1.78 6.16
CA MET A 1 26.13 -0.74 5.12
C MET A 1 24.72 -0.35 4.68
N SER A 2 24.46 0.93 4.39
CA SER A 2 23.16 1.39 3.89
C SER A 2 23.04 1.05 2.40
N TYR A 3 21.91 0.51 1.99
CA TYR A 3 21.59 0.29 0.59
C TYR A 3 21.17 1.63 -0.07
N THR A 4 21.52 1.83 -1.33
CA THR A 4 21.16 3.05 -2.07
C THR A 4 20.53 2.66 -3.39
N PRO A 5 19.18 2.82 -3.55
CA PRO A 5 18.50 2.57 -4.82
C PRO A 5 18.95 3.58 -5.88
N ARG A 6 18.97 3.16 -7.15
CA ARG A 6 19.26 4.04 -8.29
C ARG A 6 18.22 3.94 -9.39
N ASN A 7 17.95 2.75 -9.88
CA ASN A 7 16.94 2.50 -10.90
C ASN A 7 15.78 1.72 -10.28
N VAL A 8 14.72 2.43 -9.95
CA VAL A 8 13.61 1.90 -9.15
C VAL A 8 12.41 1.61 -10.05
N LEU A 9 11.94 0.37 -10.05
CA LEU A 9 10.62 0.02 -10.59
C LEU A 9 9.60 0.19 -9.47
N VAL A 10 8.72 1.17 -9.60
CA VAL A 10 7.55 1.33 -8.72
C VAL A 10 6.33 0.76 -9.44
N THR A 11 5.66 -0.23 -8.87
CA THR A 11 4.40 -0.74 -9.40
C THR A 11 3.23 -0.16 -8.62
N GLY A 12 2.14 0.19 -9.30
CA GLY A 12 1.01 0.87 -8.65
C GLY A 12 1.29 2.33 -8.28
N GLY A 13 2.26 2.95 -8.96
CA GLY A 13 2.71 4.31 -8.65
C GLY A 13 1.81 5.43 -9.18
N ALA A 14 0.70 5.11 -9.85
CA ALA A 14 -0.37 6.08 -10.17
C ALA A 14 -1.54 6.00 -9.16
N GLY A 15 -1.50 5.06 -8.21
CA GLY A 15 -2.42 4.95 -7.08
C GLY A 15 -2.06 5.90 -5.93
N PHE A 16 -2.84 5.86 -4.85
CA PHE A 16 -2.71 6.77 -3.71
C PHE A 16 -1.31 6.75 -3.06
N ILE A 17 -0.92 5.62 -2.46
CA ILE A 17 0.35 5.53 -1.71
C ILE A 17 1.53 5.58 -2.67
N GLY A 18 1.45 4.84 -3.81
CA GLY A 18 2.52 4.80 -4.79
C GLY A 18 2.85 6.16 -5.40
N ALA A 19 1.84 6.99 -5.72
CA ALA A 19 2.06 8.34 -6.28
C ALA A 19 2.70 9.29 -5.26
N ASN A 20 2.31 9.20 -3.98
CA ASN A 20 2.97 9.93 -2.91
C ASN A 20 4.43 9.49 -2.74
N TYR A 21 4.69 8.18 -2.80
CA TYR A 21 6.05 7.65 -2.71
C TYR A 21 6.92 8.10 -3.90
N VAL A 22 6.41 8.01 -5.14
CA VAL A 22 7.10 8.51 -6.34
C VAL A 22 7.46 9.99 -6.19
N ARG A 23 6.49 10.81 -5.79
CA ARG A 23 6.67 12.26 -5.59
C ARG A 23 7.71 12.55 -4.52
N TRP A 24 7.57 11.89 -3.38
CA TRP A 24 8.49 12.06 -2.24
C TRP A 24 9.91 11.63 -2.60
N LEU A 25 10.10 10.44 -3.19
CA LEU A 25 11.43 9.92 -3.53
C LEU A 25 12.14 10.78 -4.57
N LEU A 26 11.45 11.25 -5.61
CA LEU A 26 12.03 12.16 -6.61
C LEU A 26 12.42 13.52 -6.02
N GLY A 27 11.74 13.97 -4.97
CA GLY A 27 12.07 15.20 -4.24
C GLY A 27 13.28 15.06 -3.34
N GLU A 28 13.40 13.92 -2.67
CA GLU A 28 14.46 13.70 -1.66
C GLU A 28 15.78 13.17 -2.25
N ASP A 29 15.73 12.43 -3.35
CA ASP A 29 16.92 11.78 -3.91
C ASP A 29 17.15 12.16 -5.38
N ALA A 30 18.12 13.02 -5.64
CA ALA A 30 18.45 13.48 -6.99
C ALA A 30 19.13 12.39 -7.85
N GLY A 31 19.62 11.30 -7.25
CA GLY A 31 20.31 10.21 -7.94
C GLY A 31 19.41 9.07 -8.40
N VAL A 32 18.10 9.13 -8.08
CA VAL A 32 17.15 8.06 -8.39
C VAL A 32 16.45 8.31 -9.73
N HIS A 33 16.33 7.25 -10.52
CA HIS A 33 15.45 7.17 -11.70
C HIS A 33 14.31 6.20 -11.42
N ILE A 34 13.08 6.59 -11.71
CA ILE A 34 11.88 5.79 -11.45
C ILE A 34 11.22 5.37 -12.76
N VAL A 35 11.04 4.07 -12.91
CA VAL A 35 10.09 3.49 -13.88
C VAL A 35 8.82 3.15 -13.12
N ASN A 36 7.70 3.74 -13.50
CA ASN A 36 6.42 3.60 -12.82
C ASN A 36 5.47 2.77 -13.67
N LEU A 37 5.24 1.52 -13.27
CA LEU A 37 4.32 0.59 -13.94
C LEU A 37 2.97 0.60 -13.24
N ASP A 38 1.91 0.98 -13.94
CA ASP A 38 0.55 1.00 -13.40
C ASP A 38 -0.47 0.58 -14.48
N ALA A 39 -1.43 -0.23 -14.10
CA ALA A 39 -2.47 -0.69 -15.02
C ALA A 39 -3.57 0.36 -15.25
N LEU A 40 -3.60 1.44 -14.45
CA LEU A 40 -4.65 2.46 -14.45
C LEU A 40 -6.05 1.86 -14.27
N THR A 41 -6.18 0.96 -13.29
CA THR A 41 -7.48 0.44 -12.86
C THR A 41 -8.27 1.54 -12.15
N TYR A 42 -9.35 1.21 -11.46
CA TYR A 42 -10.26 2.18 -10.83
C TYR A 42 -9.59 3.18 -9.86
N ALA A 43 -8.48 2.81 -9.23
CA ALA A 43 -7.79 3.64 -8.23
C ALA A 43 -6.53 4.35 -8.77
N GLY A 44 -6.05 3.98 -9.96
CA GLY A 44 -4.91 4.60 -10.61
C GLY A 44 -5.32 5.78 -11.50
N SER A 45 -4.58 6.89 -11.42
CA SER A 45 -4.80 8.06 -12.28
C SER A 45 -3.49 8.73 -12.64
N THR A 46 -3.30 9.06 -13.91
CA THR A 46 -2.15 9.87 -14.35
C THR A 46 -2.20 11.29 -13.79
N ASP A 47 -3.36 11.78 -13.34
CA ASP A 47 -3.48 13.07 -12.65
C ASP A 47 -2.68 13.10 -11.34
N ASN A 48 -2.54 11.96 -10.66
CA ASN A 48 -1.73 11.83 -9.46
C ASN A 48 -0.22 12.05 -9.73
N LEU A 49 0.20 11.94 -10.99
CA LEU A 49 1.59 12.10 -11.42
C LEU A 49 1.90 13.49 -11.99
N LYS A 50 0.91 14.39 -12.04
CA LYS A 50 1.14 15.76 -12.51
C LYS A 50 2.05 16.54 -11.56
N GLY A 51 2.96 17.35 -12.13
CA GLY A 51 3.87 18.20 -11.35
C GLY A 51 4.82 17.43 -10.44
N LEU A 52 5.26 16.22 -10.85
CA LEU A 52 6.32 15.50 -10.15
C LEU A 52 7.62 16.31 -10.17
N PRO A 53 8.40 16.33 -9.07
CA PRO A 53 9.74 16.88 -9.09
C PRO A 53 10.68 16.01 -9.91
N GLY A 54 11.84 16.55 -10.31
CA GLY A 54 12.89 15.77 -10.97
C GLY A 54 12.59 15.44 -12.43
N GLU A 55 12.43 16.48 -13.25
CA GLU A 55 12.22 16.35 -14.68
C GLU A 55 13.24 15.39 -15.33
N GLY A 56 12.76 14.51 -16.22
CA GLY A 56 13.57 13.49 -16.90
C GLY A 56 13.96 12.27 -16.07
N ARG A 57 13.62 12.21 -14.78
CA ARG A 57 13.93 11.07 -13.91
C ARG A 57 12.75 10.13 -13.63
N HIS A 58 11.62 10.35 -14.29
CA HIS A 58 10.41 9.53 -14.17
C HIS A 58 9.95 9.08 -15.54
N THR A 59 9.76 7.77 -15.71
CA THR A 59 9.18 7.14 -16.89
C THR A 59 7.90 6.43 -16.48
N PHE A 60 6.77 6.81 -17.07
CA PHE A 60 5.50 6.12 -16.85
C PHE A 60 5.28 5.05 -17.92
N VAL A 61 4.87 3.86 -17.48
CA VAL A 61 4.49 2.74 -18.35
C VAL A 61 3.12 2.23 -17.91
N GLN A 62 2.15 2.30 -18.82
CA GLN A 62 0.86 1.66 -18.57
C GLN A 62 0.97 0.16 -18.87
N GLY A 63 0.63 -0.68 -17.88
CA GLY A 63 0.67 -2.13 -18.03
C GLY A 63 0.33 -2.89 -16.76
N ASP A 64 0.07 -4.17 -16.92
CA ASP A 64 -0.32 -5.09 -15.85
C ASP A 64 0.92 -5.82 -15.31
N ILE A 65 1.05 -5.89 -13.98
CA ILE A 65 2.12 -6.66 -13.32
C ILE A 65 2.03 -8.17 -13.58
N CYS A 66 0.90 -8.68 -14.04
CA CYS A 66 0.73 -10.07 -14.48
C CYS A 66 1.32 -10.33 -15.88
N ASP A 67 1.71 -9.30 -16.63
CA ASP A 67 2.40 -9.45 -17.92
C ASP A 67 3.90 -9.71 -17.69
N ALA A 68 4.26 -10.99 -17.66
CA ALA A 68 5.62 -11.43 -17.42
C ALA A 68 6.63 -10.91 -18.47
N ALA A 69 6.20 -10.79 -19.72
CA ALA A 69 7.06 -10.28 -20.82
C ALA A 69 7.36 -8.80 -20.63
N LEU A 70 6.35 -8.00 -20.30
CA LEU A 70 6.49 -6.58 -20.00
C LEU A 70 7.40 -6.37 -18.77
N VAL A 71 7.13 -7.05 -17.66
CA VAL A 71 7.93 -6.91 -16.43
C VAL A 71 9.39 -7.28 -16.70
N ALA A 72 9.64 -8.43 -17.34
CA ALA A 72 11.00 -8.86 -17.65
C ALA A 72 11.74 -7.88 -18.59
N ARG A 73 11.04 -7.27 -19.54
CA ARG A 73 11.58 -6.24 -20.42
C ARG A 73 11.98 -5.00 -19.64
N LEU A 74 11.08 -4.47 -18.79
CA LEU A 74 11.35 -3.26 -17.99
C LEU A 74 12.56 -3.43 -17.05
N LEU A 75 12.67 -4.59 -16.40
CA LEU A 75 13.81 -4.88 -15.52
C LEU A 75 15.16 -4.77 -16.27
N ARG A 76 15.22 -5.26 -17.53
CA ARG A 76 16.45 -5.25 -18.33
C ARG A 76 16.71 -3.89 -18.98
N GLU A 77 15.72 -3.32 -19.66
CA GLU A 77 15.88 -2.04 -20.41
C GLU A 77 16.30 -0.89 -19.51
N HIS A 78 15.79 -0.87 -18.27
CA HIS A 78 16.11 0.18 -17.31
C HIS A 78 17.14 -0.23 -16.27
N ALA A 79 17.76 -1.41 -16.40
CA ALA A 79 18.75 -1.94 -15.45
C ALA A 79 18.27 -1.82 -13.99
N ILE A 80 17.01 -2.20 -13.72
CA ILE A 80 16.36 -2.04 -12.43
C ILE A 80 17.15 -2.75 -11.33
N ASP A 81 17.47 -2.01 -10.28
CA ASP A 81 18.12 -2.53 -9.08
C ASP A 81 17.16 -2.65 -7.89
N THR A 82 16.09 -1.89 -7.89
CA THR A 82 15.10 -1.84 -6.80
C THR A 82 13.70 -1.99 -7.36
N VAL A 83 12.91 -2.87 -6.77
CA VAL A 83 11.46 -2.95 -7.01
C VAL A 83 10.74 -2.53 -5.74
N VAL A 84 9.79 -1.58 -5.84
CA VAL A 84 8.89 -1.19 -4.75
C VAL A 84 7.47 -1.48 -5.21
N HIS A 85 6.88 -2.51 -4.61
CA HIS A 85 5.66 -3.12 -5.11
C HIS A 85 4.42 -2.65 -4.35
N PHE A 86 3.73 -1.61 -4.88
CA PHE A 86 2.45 -1.10 -4.37
C PHE A 86 1.24 -1.65 -5.12
N ALA A 87 1.39 -2.13 -6.37
CA ALA A 87 0.26 -2.56 -7.18
C ALA A 87 -0.53 -3.67 -6.49
N ALA A 88 -1.79 -3.41 -6.23
CA ALA A 88 -2.70 -4.36 -5.58
C ALA A 88 -4.16 -3.94 -5.81
N GLU A 89 -5.05 -4.91 -5.90
CA GLU A 89 -6.46 -4.69 -5.62
C GLU A 89 -6.63 -4.53 -4.11
N SER A 90 -7.31 -3.44 -3.65
CA SER A 90 -7.29 -3.04 -2.24
C SER A 90 -8.64 -2.62 -1.66
N HIS A 91 -9.76 -2.79 -2.37
CA HIS A 91 -11.08 -2.43 -1.88
C HIS A 91 -11.79 -3.64 -1.29
N VAL A 92 -11.88 -3.72 0.04
CA VAL A 92 -12.41 -4.88 0.75
C VAL A 92 -13.80 -5.30 0.26
N ASP A 93 -14.75 -4.34 0.11
CA ASP A 93 -16.11 -4.66 -0.34
C ASP A 93 -16.14 -5.26 -1.75
N ARG A 94 -15.25 -4.79 -2.65
CA ARG A 94 -15.08 -5.39 -3.99
C ARG A 94 -14.50 -6.80 -3.90
N SER A 95 -13.64 -7.09 -2.91
CA SER A 95 -13.10 -8.43 -2.72
C SER A 95 -14.17 -9.46 -2.31
N ILE A 96 -15.20 -9.01 -1.61
CA ILE A 96 -16.33 -9.86 -1.21
C ILE A 96 -17.19 -10.23 -2.44
N SER A 97 -17.42 -9.28 -3.33
CA SER A 97 -18.24 -9.48 -4.53
C SER A 97 -17.52 -10.14 -5.70
N GLY A 98 -16.18 -9.95 -5.81
CA GLY A 98 -15.37 -10.43 -6.94
C GLY A 98 -13.94 -10.80 -6.51
N PRO A 99 -13.73 -11.87 -5.73
CA PRO A 99 -12.43 -12.21 -5.15
C PRO A 99 -11.36 -12.62 -6.19
N GLY A 100 -11.77 -13.04 -7.39
CA GLY A 100 -10.87 -13.52 -8.43
C GLY A 100 -9.81 -12.51 -8.86
N GLU A 101 -10.19 -11.24 -9.03
CA GLU A 101 -9.25 -10.17 -9.40
C GLU A 101 -8.20 -9.91 -8.30
N PHE A 102 -8.58 -10.10 -7.03
CA PHE A 102 -7.66 -9.98 -5.90
C PHE A 102 -6.61 -11.11 -5.91
N VAL A 103 -7.03 -12.34 -6.19
CA VAL A 103 -6.09 -13.46 -6.35
C VAL A 103 -5.18 -13.22 -7.55
N ARG A 104 -5.74 -12.83 -8.69
CA ARG A 104 -4.98 -12.56 -9.91
C ARG A 104 -3.94 -11.45 -9.68
N THR A 105 -4.37 -10.28 -9.21
CA THR A 105 -3.46 -9.13 -9.07
C THR A 105 -2.51 -9.32 -7.89
N ASN A 106 -3.03 -9.63 -6.70
CA ASN A 106 -2.21 -9.62 -5.49
C ASN A 106 -1.31 -10.86 -5.38
N VAL A 107 -1.78 -12.03 -5.81
CA VAL A 107 -0.99 -13.28 -5.69
C VAL A 107 -0.21 -13.56 -6.98
N VAL A 108 -0.90 -13.65 -8.14
CA VAL A 108 -0.24 -13.99 -9.41
C VAL A 108 0.64 -12.83 -9.89
N GLY A 109 0.20 -11.57 -9.75
CA GLY A 109 1.01 -10.41 -10.09
C GLY A 109 2.29 -10.31 -9.24
N THR A 110 2.20 -10.54 -7.92
CA THR A 110 3.38 -10.60 -7.04
C THR A 110 4.32 -11.73 -7.44
N TYR A 111 3.78 -12.94 -7.71
CA TYR A 111 4.57 -14.05 -8.23
C TYR A 111 5.32 -13.67 -9.51
N THR A 112 4.64 -13.03 -10.46
CA THR A 112 5.24 -12.62 -11.74
C THR A 112 6.42 -11.67 -11.54
N LEU A 113 6.28 -10.68 -10.66
CA LEU A 113 7.37 -9.75 -10.31
C LEU A 113 8.54 -10.46 -9.63
N LEU A 114 8.27 -11.32 -8.66
CA LEU A 114 9.29 -12.09 -7.95
C LEU A 114 10.08 -13.01 -8.90
N GLU A 115 9.37 -13.72 -9.78
CA GLU A 115 10.00 -14.61 -10.74
C GLU A 115 10.85 -13.86 -11.77
N ALA A 116 10.36 -12.71 -12.27
CA ALA A 116 11.13 -11.87 -13.17
C ALA A 116 12.41 -11.32 -12.50
N CYS A 117 12.31 -10.88 -11.24
CA CYS A 117 13.50 -10.46 -10.46
C CYS A 117 14.47 -11.62 -10.23
N ARG A 118 13.97 -12.82 -9.90
CA ARG A 118 14.80 -14.02 -9.73
C ARG A 118 15.57 -14.35 -11.01
N GLN A 119 14.88 -14.37 -12.15
CA GLN A 119 15.50 -14.63 -13.44
C GLN A 119 16.56 -13.59 -13.77
N TYR A 120 16.21 -12.32 -13.70
CA TYR A 120 17.11 -11.23 -14.09
C TYR A 120 18.30 -11.08 -13.13
N TRP A 121 18.07 -11.02 -11.82
CA TRP A 121 19.14 -10.73 -10.85
C TRP A 121 19.97 -11.97 -10.50
N LEU A 122 19.33 -13.11 -10.21
CA LEU A 122 20.05 -14.28 -9.67
C LEU A 122 20.57 -15.20 -10.77
N ILE A 123 19.88 -15.32 -11.90
CA ILE A 123 20.25 -16.26 -12.96
C ILE A 123 21.05 -15.54 -14.06
N GLU A 124 20.52 -14.48 -14.67
CA GLU A 124 21.20 -13.80 -15.78
C GLU A 124 22.40 -12.98 -15.29
N GLN A 125 22.27 -12.19 -14.22
CA GLN A 125 23.36 -11.40 -13.65
C GLN A 125 24.25 -12.19 -12.67
N GLN A 126 23.89 -13.43 -12.35
CA GLN A 126 24.63 -14.32 -11.45
C GLN A 126 24.99 -13.69 -10.10
N LEU A 127 24.07 -12.86 -9.56
CA LEU A 127 24.30 -12.20 -8.30
C LEU A 127 24.34 -13.20 -7.14
N PRO A 128 25.19 -12.96 -6.13
CA PRO A 128 25.27 -13.83 -4.97
C PRO A 128 23.95 -13.84 -4.21
N ARG A 129 23.52 -15.04 -3.80
CA ARG A 129 22.30 -15.24 -3.00
C ARG A 129 22.48 -14.58 -1.63
N THR A 130 21.45 -13.91 -1.14
CA THR A 130 21.29 -13.44 0.25
C THR A 130 22.41 -12.53 0.82
N THR A 131 23.19 -11.85 0.02
CA THR A 131 24.17 -10.89 0.56
C THR A 131 23.66 -9.45 0.42
N ALA A 132 23.87 -8.65 1.47
CA ALA A 132 23.67 -7.18 1.40
C ALA A 132 24.53 -6.57 0.26
N ALA A 133 25.55 -7.28 -0.22
CA ALA A 133 26.40 -6.91 -1.32
C ALA A 133 25.75 -7.12 -2.71
N SER A 134 24.53 -7.68 -2.80
CA SER A 134 23.88 -7.91 -4.09
C SER A 134 23.56 -6.63 -4.84
N GLY A 135 23.48 -5.49 -4.13
CA GLY A 135 23.09 -4.20 -4.74
C GLY A 135 21.69 -4.22 -5.35
N ARG A 136 20.80 -5.11 -4.86
CA ARG A 136 19.43 -5.28 -5.33
C ARG A 136 18.46 -5.33 -4.15
N ARG A 137 17.20 -4.90 -4.40
CA ARG A 137 16.15 -4.94 -3.37
C ARG A 137 14.77 -5.12 -4.01
N PHE A 138 14.03 -6.11 -3.55
CA PHE A 138 12.59 -6.22 -3.78
C PHE A 138 11.89 -5.84 -2.48
N HIS A 139 11.13 -4.75 -2.48
CA HIS A 139 10.36 -4.30 -1.33
C HIS A 139 8.86 -4.48 -1.60
N HIS A 140 8.20 -5.28 -0.76
CA HIS A 140 6.78 -5.57 -0.84
C HIS A 140 5.99 -4.75 0.16
N ILE A 141 4.93 -4.07 -0.31
CA ILE A 141 4.01 -3.32 0.54
C ILE A 141 2.80 -4.20 0.84
N SER A 142 2.57 -4.47 2.12
CA SER A 142 1.43 -5.23 2.63
C SER A 142 0.59 -4.40 3.60
N THR A 143 -0.24 -5.04 4.40
CA THR A 143 -1.24 -4.41 5.27
C THR A 143 -1.29 -5.14 6.61
N ASP A 144 -1.67 -4.43 7.67
CA ASP A 144 -1.95 -5.01 8.99
C ASP A 144 -3.18 -5.92 8.99
N GLU A 145 -4.06 -5.80 7.98
CA GLU A 145 -5.23 -6.66 7.84
C GLU A 145 -4.89 -8.16 7.67
N VAL A 146 -3.64 -8.50 7.34
CA VAL A 146 -3.18 -9.90 7.26
C VAL A 146 -3.14 -10.58 8.63
N TYR A 147 -3.04 -9.82 9.71
CA TYR A 147 -3.03 -10.35 11.08
C TYR A 147 -4.42 -10.74 11.60
N GLY A 148 -5.48 -10.26 10.96
CA GLY A 148 -6.86 -10.49 11.39
C GLY A 148 -7.39 -9.40 12.32
N THR A 149 -8.23 -9.75 13.29
CA THR A 149 -8.89 -8.79 14.17
C THR A 149 -8.32 -8.85 15.60
N LEU A 150 -8.24 -7.71 16.24
CA LEU A 150 -7.95 -7.59 17.69
C LEU A 150 -9.25 -7.45 18.49
N GLY A 151 -9.26 -8.02 19.69
CA GLY A 151 -10.23 -7.71 20.74
C GLY A 151 -9.96 -6.36 21.40
N ARG A 152 -10.83 -5.99 22.34
CA ARG A 152 -10.78 -4.67 22.99
C ARG A 152 -9.49 -4.44 23.79
N GLU A 153 -9.03 -5.46 24.49
CA GLU A 153 -7.90 -5.42 25.41
C GLU A 153 -6.63 -6.07 24.84
N ASP A 154 -6.69 -6.57 23.58
CA ASP A 154 -5.54 -7.23 22.98
C ASP A 154 -4.41 -6.22 22.75
N PRO A 155 -3.14 -6.64 22.92
CA PRO A 155 -2.02 -5.80 22.50
C PRO A 155 -2.04 -5.59 20.99
N ALA A 156 -1.40 -4.51 20.51
CA ALA A 156 -1.21 -4.27 19.08
C ALA A 156 -0.45 -5.43 18.42
N PHE A 157 -0.69 -5.66 17.12
CA PHE A 157 0.04 -6.64 16.33
C PHE A 157 1.53 -6.33 16.30
N THR A 158 2.32 -7.37 16.29
CA THR A 158 3.77 -7.32 16.07
C THR A 158 4.13 -8.13 14.84
N GLU A 159 5.35 -8.01 14.35
CA GLU A 159 5.85 -8.80 13.21
C GLU A 159 5.91 -10.32 13.52
N CYS A 160 5.76 -10.71 14.77
CA CYS A 160 5.68 -12.12 15.20
C CYS A 160 4.24 -12.63 15.33
N THR A 161 3.23 -11.77 15.17
CA THR A 161 1.83 -12.16 15.25
C THR A 161 1.48 -13.08 14.05
N PRO A 162 0.88 -14.26 14.28
CA PRO A 162 0.44 -15.14 13.19
C PRO A 162 -0.60 -14.46 12.31
N TYR A 163 -0.53 -14.71 11.00
CA TYR A 163 -1.54 -14.24 10.05
C TYR A 163 -2.85 -15.00 10.21
N ALA A 164 -3.96 -14.25 10.28
CA ALA A 164 -5.32 -14.78 10.41
C ALA A 164 -6.32 -13.90 9.62
N PRO A 165 -6.13 -13.69 8.30
CA PRO A 165 -6.91 -12.76 7.49
C PRO A 165 -8.39 -13.19 7.39
N ASN A 166 -9.33 -12.23 7.51
CA ASN A 166 -10.77 -12.49 7.52
C ASN A 166 -11.51 -12.06 6.24
N SER A 167 -10.83 -11.40 5.30
CA SER A 167 -11.42 -11.01 4.01
C SER A 167 -10.67 -11.61 2.82
N PRO A 168 -11.30 -11.75 1.63
CA PRO A 168 -10.58 -12.18 0.43
C PRO A 168 -9.41 -11.25 0.07
N TYR A 169 -9.55 -9.94 0.32
CA TYR A 169 -8.44 -8.99 0.16
C TYR A 169 -7.28 -9.33 1.08
N SER A 170 -7.50 -9.36 2.39
CA SER A 170 -6.43 -9.63 3.36
C SER A 170 -5.82 -11.02 3.18
N ALA A 171 -6.62 -12.04 2.80
CA ALA A 171 -6.13 -13.37 2.46
C ALA A 171 -5.24 -13.36 1.22
N SER A 172 -5.57 -12.59 0.18
CA SER A 172 -4.73 -12.44 -1.01
C SER A 172 -3.41 -11.73 -0.71
N LYS A 173 -3.42 -10.73 0.19
CA LYS A 173 -2.21 -10.05 0.67
C LYS A 173 -1.33 -10.99 1.51
N ALA A 174 -1.91 -11.75 2.44
CA ALA A 174 -1.19 -12.77 3.20
C ALA A 174 -0.55 -13.82 2.26
N GLY A 175 -1.25 -14.23 1.20
CA GLY A 175 -0.72 -15.13 0.17
C GLY A 175 0.51 -14.56 -0.54
N SER A 176 0.47 -13.27 -0.90
CA SER A 176 1.62 -12.60 -1.52
C SER A 176 2.80 -12.45 -0.55
N ASP A 177 2.54 -12.11 0.71
CA ASP A 177 3.58 -12.01 1.74
C ASP A 177 4.33 -13.35 1.92
N HIS A 178 3.57 -14.47 1.94
CA HIS A 178 4.15 -15.81 2.02
C HIS A 178 4.99 -16.15 0.78
N LEU A 179 4.59 -15.72 -0.42
CA LEU A 179 5.41 -15.88 -1.63
C LEU A 179 6.71 -15.09 -1.54
N VAL A 180 6.65 -13.82 -1.12
CA VAL A 180 7.84 -12.97 -0.93
C VAL A 180 8.82 -13.63 0.05
N ARG A 181 8.32 -14.11 1.19
CA ARG A 181 9.11 -14.85 2.17
C ARG A 181 9.70 -16.12 1.59
N ALA A 182 8.92 -16.90 0.85
CA ALA A 182 9.38 -18.15 0.24
C ALA A 182 10.50 -17.91 -0.78
N TYR A 183 10.43 -16.85 -1.59
CA TYR A 183 11.48 -16.50 -2.55
C TYR A 183 12.79 -16.12 -1.89
N PHE A 184 12.75 -15.50 -0.71
CA PHE A 184 13.96 -15.29 0.09
C PHE A 184 14.56 -16.59 0.59
N HIS A 185 13.78 -17.41 1.26
CA HIS A 185 14.30 -18.66 1.89
C HIS A 185 14.71 -19.71 0.88
N THR A 186 14.00 -19.83 -0.24
CA THR A 186 14.26 -20.84 -1.26
C THR A 186 15.35 -20.42 -2.23
N TYR A 187 15.28 -19.19 -2.73
CA TYR A 187 16.16 -18.74 -3.81
C TYR A 187 17.19 -17.71 -3.37
N GLY A 188 17.04 -17.12 -2.19
CA GLY A 188 17.91 -16.05 -1.72
C GLY A 188 17.64 -14.72 -2.41
N LEU A 189 16.42 -14.47 -2.91
CA LEU A 189 16.06 -13.19 -3.49
C LEU A 189 16.11 -12.09 -2.40
N PRO A 190 16.77 -10.95 -2.62
CA PRO A 190 16.93 -9.91 -1.60
C PRO A 190 15.64 -9.13 -1.38
N VAL A 191 14.77 -9.60 -0.51
CA VAL A 191 13.45 -9.03 -0.24
C VAL A 191 13.37 -8.34 1.12
N THR A 192 12.44 -7.41 1.26
CA THR A 192 11.92 -6.88 2.54
C THR A 192 10.42 -6.66 2.39
N THR A 193 9.67 -6.75 3.49
CA THR A 193 8.22 -6.53 3.51
C THR A 193 7.86 -5.48 4.56
N THR A 194 6.85 -4.65 4.27
CA THR A 194 6.23 -3.80 5.28
C THR A 194 4.73 -4.04 5.33
N ASN A 195 4.19 -4.16 6.56
CA ASN A 195 2.76 -4.15 6.84
C ASN A 195 2.40 -2.78 7.41
N CYS A 196 1.47 -2.08 6.78
CA CYS A 196 1.08 -0.74 7.23
C CYS A 196 -0.33 -0.71 7.79
N SER A 197 -0.58 0.21 8.71
CA SER A 197 -1.90 0.57 9.18
C SER A 197 -2.66 1.42 8.14
N ASN A 198 -3.89 1.86 8.47
CA ASN A 198 -4.73 2.60 7.54
C ASN A 198 -4.11 3.94 7.14
N ASN A 199 -3.81 4.11 5.86
CA ASN A 199 -3.23 5.33 5.35
C ASN A 199 -4.29 6.40 5.06
N TYR A 200 -3.92 7.67 5.27
CA TYR A 200 -4.69 8.84 4.85
C TYR A 200 -3.78 9.95 4.33
N GLY A 201 -4.33 10.84 3.50
CA GLY A 201 -3.58 12.00 3.00
C GLY A 201 -3.93 12.39 1.56
N PRO A 202 -3.10 13.26 0.94
CA PRO A 202 -3.29 13.72 -0.43
C PRO A 202 -3.37 12.56 -1.43
N LEU A 203 -4.14 12.72 -2.49
CA LEU A 203 -4.35 11.76 -3.57
C LEU A 203 -5.12 10.48 -3.17
N GLN A 204 -5.65 10.41 -1.94
CA GLN A 204 -6.44 9.25 -1.54
C GLN A 204 -7.72 9.14 -2.37
N HIS A 205 -7.99 7.94 -2.88
CA HIS A 205 -9.14 7.71 -3.77
C HIS A 205 -10.49 8.03 -3.09
N ALA A 206 -11.39 8.64 -3.85
CA ALA A 206 -12.65 9.19 -3.35
C ALA A 206 -13.61 8.15 -2.71
N GLU A 207 -13.44 6.85 -3.00
CA GLU A 207 -14.22 5.76 -2.41
C GLU A 207 -13.74 5.36 -1.00
N LYS A 208 -12.56 5.81 -0.58
CA LYS A 208 -12.02 5.48 0.74
C LYS A 208 -12.70 6.32 1.83
N PHE A 209 -12.63 5.82 3.07
CA PHE A 209 -13.43 6.30 4.20
C PHE A 209 -13.33 7.81 4.42
N ILE A 210 -12.14 8.36 4.67
CA ILE A 210 -11.96 9.81 4.94
C ILE A 210 -12.40 10.69 3.76
N PRO A 211 -11.96 10.43 2.49
CA PRO A 211 -12.46 11.18 1.34
C PRO A 211 -13.98 11.08 1.14
N THR A 212 -14.59 9.92 1.40
CA THR A 212 -16.05 9.74 1.30
C THR A 212 -16.77 10.63 2.31
N VAL A 213 -16.31 10.68 3.56
CA VAL A 213 -16.89 11.57 4.60
C VAL A 213 -16.79 13.02 4.20
N ILE A 214 -15.60 13.48 3.80
CA ILE A 214 -15.37 14.89 3.37
C ILE A 214 -16.28 15.24 2.20
N ARG A 215 -16.33 14.40 1.16
CA ARG A 215 -17.16 14.65 -0.02
C ARG A 215 -18.64 14.67 0.33
N SER A 216 -19.11 13.75 1.16
CA SER A 216 -20.51 13.70 1.61
C SER A 216 -20.90 14.99 2.35
N CYS A 217 -20.03 15.50 3.22
CA CYS A 217 -20.26 16.80 3.89
C CYS A 217 -20.34 17.95 2.86
N LEU A 218 -19.38 18.02 1.93
CA LEU A 218 -19.33 19.09 0.93
C LEU A 218 -20.52 19.09 -0.04
N GLU A 219 -21.06 17.91 -0.34
CA GLU A 219 -22.20 17.73 -1.24
C GLU A 219 -23.55 17.64 -0.51
N GLY A 220 -23.58 17.75 0.82
CA GLY A 220 -24.80 17.65 1.63
C GLY A 220 -25.48 16.26 1.56
N ARG A 221 -24.70 15.19 1.30
CA ARG A 221 -25.17 13.80 1.21
C ARG A 221 -24.99 13.05 2.51
N ASN A 222 -25.77 11.97 2.69
CA ASN A 222 -25.61 11.09 3.84
C ASN A 222 -24.16 10.53 3.93
N ILE A 223 -23.65 10.51 5.16
CA ILE A 223 -22.36 9.91 5.51
C ILE A 223 -22.65 8.50 6.01
N PRO A 224 -22.36 7.43 5.23
CA PRO A 224 -22.64 6.06 5.66
C PRO A 224 -21.64 5.63 6.74
N VAL A 225 -22.16 5.18 7.89
CA VAL A 225 -21.38 4.59 8.97
C VAL A 225 -21.81 3.14 9.15
N TYR A 226 -20.89 2.20 8.96
CA TYR A 226 -21.16 0.79 9.12
C TYR A 226 -21.41 0.41 10.59
N GLY A 227 -22.46 -0.41 10.84
CA GLY A 227 -22.84 -0.84 12.17
C GLY A 227 -23.12 0.36 13.09
N ASP A 228 -22.50 0.40 14.24
CA ASP A 228 -22.56 1.50 15.20
C ASP A 228 -21.34 2.46 15.11
N GLY A 229 -20.41 2.20 14.19
CA GLY A 229 -19.18 2.96 14.01
C GLY A 229 -18.13 2.76 15.09
N SER A 230 -18.24 1.70 15.90
CA SER A 230 -17.30 1.39 17.00
C SER A 230 -16.00 0.73 16.56
N ASN A 231 -15.89 0.30 15.30
CA ASN A 231 -14.67 -0.26 14.74
C ASN A 231 -13.49 0.71 14.89
N ILE A 232 -12.34 0.19 15.29
CA ILE A 232 -11.14 0.98 15.56
C ILE A 232 -10.10 0.75 14.48
N ARG A 233 -9.46 1.83 14.04
CA ARG A 233 -8.36 1.80 13.06
C ARG A 233 -7.21 2.66 13.55
N ASP A 234 -6.00 2.20 13.31
CA ASP A 234 -4.78 3.00 13.45
C ASP A 234 -4.56 3.79 12.16
N TRP A 235 -4.34 5.10 12.26
CA TRP A 235 -4.25 6.01 11.13
C TRP A 235 -2.85 6.55 10.93
N LEU A 236 -2.28 6.26 9.75
CA LEU A 236 -0.92 6.62 9.35
C LEU A 236 -0.96 7.67 8.22
N TYR A 237 -0.30 8.80 8.42
CA TYR A 237 -0.16 9.79 7.36
C TYR A 237 0.72 9.26 6.23
N VAL A 238 0.27 9.43 4.98
CA VAL A 238 0.89 8.76 3.82
C VAL A 238 2.35 9.12 3.59
N GLU A 239 2.76 10.36 3.90
CA GLU A 239 4.18 10.76 3.76
C GLU A 239 5.06 10.10 4.82
N ASP A 240 4.57 9.93 6.04
CA ASP A 240 5.29 9.20 7.08
C ASP A 240 5.43 7.72 6.72
N HIS A 241 4.40 7.14 6.07
CA HIS A 241 4.52 5.80 5.49
C HIS A 241 5.62 5.76 4.41
N CYS A 242 5.66 6.72 3.48
CA CYS A 242 6.72 6.80 2.45
C CYS A 242 8.13 6.85 3.08
N ARG A 243 8.31 7.63 4.14
CA ARG A 243 9.57 7.72 4.90
C ARG A 243 9.90 6.39 5.58
N GLY A 244 8.91 5.71 6.16
CA GLY A 244 9.06 4.39 6.78
C GLY A 244 9.51 3.33 5.76
N ILE A 245 8.84 3.27 4.61
CA ILE A 245 9.19 2.39 3.48
C ILE A 245 10.66 2.60 3.08
N GLU A 246 11.05 3.83 2.81
CA GLU A 246 12.42 4.14 2.38
C GLU A 246 13.46 3.79 3.45
N ARG A 247 13.12 3.98 4.72
CA ARG A 247 13.96 3.54 5.83
C ARG A 247 14.20 2.03 5.80
N VAL A 248 13.15 1.25 5.54
CA VAL A 248 13.25 -0.22 5.44
C VAL A 248 14.03 -0.62 4.18
N ILE A 249 13.79 0.00 3.03
CA ILE A 249 14.54 -0.26 1.80
C ILE A 249 16.04 -0.05 2.04
N ARG A 250 16.44 1.07 2.65
CA ARG A 250 17.86 1.43 2.84
C ARG A 250 18.54 0.67 3.98
N ARG A 251 17.81 0.31 5.04
CA ARG A 251 18.42 -0.19 6.29
C ARG A 251 17.81 -1.50 6.81
N GLY A 252 16.69 -1.95 6.26
CA GLY A 252 16.04 -3.18 6.66
C GLY A 252 16.91 -4.40 6.37
N ARG A 253 16.84 -5.39 7.26
CA ARG A 253 17.45 -6.71 7.07
C ARG A 253 16.67 -7.46 6.01
N LEU A 254 17.40 -8.13 5.11
CA LEU A 254 16.80 -8.97 4.08
C LEU A 254 16.01 -10.13 4.69
N GLY A 255 14.87 -10.44 4.10
CA GLY A 255 13.97 -11.51 4.53
C GLY A 255 13.04 -11.13 5.68
N GLU A 256 13.19 -9.94 6.26
CA GLU A 256 12.39 -9.50 7.41
C GLU A 256 11.16 -8.69 6.99
N THR A 257 10.13 -8.77 7.83
CA THR A 257 8.92 -7.95 7.79
C THR A 257 9.02 -6.85 8.85
N TYR A 258 8.44 -5.69 8.57
CA TYR A 258 8.41 -4.52 9.44
C TYR A 258 6.99 -3.94 9.48
N ASN A 259 6.48 -3.68 10.67
CA ASN A 259 5.23 -2.97 10.84
C ASN A 259 5.46 -1.45 10.81
N ILE A 260 4.60 -0.73 10.08
CA ILE A 260 4.61 0.74 10.02
C ILE A 260 3.22 1.23 10.40
N GLY A 261 3.04 1.60 11.66
CA GLY A 261 1.80 2.11 12.22
C GLY A 261 1.87 3.59 12.56
N GLY A 262 0.69 4.18 12.76
CA GLY A 262 0.54 5.57 13.16
C GLY A 262 0.59 5.79 14.66
N CYS A 263 0.46 4.73 15.48
CA CYS A 263 0.20 4.81 16.93
C CYS A 263 -0.97 5.76 17.23
N ASN A 264 -2.02 5.74 16.39
CA ASN A 264 -3.08 6.73 16.37
C ASN A 264 -4.44 6.08 16.11
N GLU A 265 -4.90 5.34 17.12
CA GLU A 265 -6.15 4.56 17.07
C GLU A 265 -7.38 5.46 17.28
N TRP A 266 -8.35 5.35 16.37
CA TRP A 266 -9.62 6.05 16.44
C TRP A 266 -10.79 5.14 16.08
N LYS A 267 -11.93 5.34 16.77
CA LYS A 267 -13.20 4.77 16.32
C LYS A 267 -13.63 5.45 15.02
N ASN A 268 -14.22 4.70 14.11
CA ASN A 268 -14.72 5.24 12.85
C ASN A 268 -15.69 6.42 13.07
N LEU A 269 -16.63 6.29 14.00
CA LEU A 269 -17.58 7.36 14.32
C LEU A 269 -16.90 8.63 14.86
N ASP A 270 -15.82 8.49 15.62
CA ASP A 270 -15.09 9.65 16.16
C ASP A 270 -14.34 10.41 15.06
N ILE A 271 -13.77 9.71 14.07
CA ILE A 271 -13.20 10.33 12.86
C ILE A 271 -14.27 11.06 12.07
N VAL A 272 -15.44 10.46 11.85
CA VAL A 272 -16.55 11.10 11.14
C VAL A 272 -16.93 12.42 11.84
N ARG A 273 -17.15 12.37 13.16
CA ARG A 273 -17.50 13.57 13.96
C ARG A 273 -16.39 14.62 13.94
N LEU A 274 -15.13 14.20 13.97
CA LEU A 274 -13.99 15.14 13.87
C LEU A 274 -14.02 15.85 12.52
N ILE A 275 -14.21 15.14 11.41
CA ILE A 275 -14.28 15.71 10.06
C ILE A 275 -15.47 16.68 9.97
N CYS A 276 -16.66 16.29 10.50
CA CYS A 276 -17.83 17.16 10.53
C CYS A 276 -17.53 18.49 11.26
N ARG A 277 -16.95 18.44 12.46
CA ARG A 277 -16.57 19.65 13.20
C ARG A 277 -15.59 20.55 12.43
N LEU A 278 -14.55 19.95 11.84
CA LEU A 278 -13.55 20.69 11.04
C LEU A 278 -14.17 21.37 9.81
N LEU A 279 -15.22 20.77 9.23
CA LEU A 279 -15.95 21.35 8.11
C LEU A 279 -16.97 22.39 8.58
N ASP A 280 -17.61 22.23 9.74
CA ASP A 280 -18.48 23.25 10.35
C ASP A 280 -17.71 24.55 10.59
N GLU A 281 -16.46 24.47 11.05
CA GLU A 281 -15.58 25.62 11.23
C GLU A 281 -15.23 26.32 9.90
N ARG A 282 -15.06 25.55 8.81
CA ARG A 282 -14.68 26.06 7.48
C ARG A 282 -15.84 26.45 6.58
N ARG A 283 -17.01 25.87 6.84
CA ARG A 283 -18.24 26.03 6.07
C ARG A 283 -19.45 26.18 6.99
N PRO A 284 -19.50 27.23 7.82
CA PRO A 284 -20.54 27.43 8.83
C PRO A 284 -21.96 27.55 8.24
N GLU A 285 -22.07 27.93 6.97
CA GLU A 285 -23.36 28.04 6.25
C GLU A 285 -24.03 26.67 6.02
N ALA A 286 -23.26 25.58 6.03
CA ALA A 286 -23.74 24.23 5.85
C ALA A 286 -23.84 23.42 7.16
N ALA A 287 -23.40 23.99 8.29
CA ALA A 287 -23.39 23.35 9.61
C ALA A 287 -24.80 23.09 10.16
N PRO A 288 -25.00 22.12 11.05
CA PRO A 288 -24.03 21.11 11.46
C PRO A 288 -23.95 19.93 10.46
N HIS A 289 -22.74 19.52 10.08
CA HIS A 289 -22.57 18.39 9.15
C HIS A 289 -22.83 17.02 9.78
N ASP A 290 -22.77 16.89 11.10
CA ASP A 290 -23.05 15.64 11.81
C ASP A 290 -24.49 15.13 11.62
N ARG A 291 -25.44 16.01 11.27
CA ARG A 291 -26.81 15.65 10.86
C ARG A 291 -26.87 14.71 9.65
N LEU A 292 -25.79 14.66 8.85
CA LEU A 292 -25.67 13.83 7.66
C LEU A 292 -25.28 12.39 8.00
N ILE A 293 -24.91 12.08 9.25
CA ILE A 293 -24.51 10.73 9.68
C ILE A 293 -25.69 9.79 9.54
N SER A 294 -25.49 8.69 8.83
CA SER A 294 -26.49 7.65 8.60
C SER A 294 -25.88 6.27 8.86
N PHE A 295 -26.43 5.56 9.83
CA PHE A 295 -25.97 4.20 10.14
C PHE A 295 -26.52 3.22 9.12
N VAL A 296 -25.65 2.36 8.59
CA VAL A 296 -25.99 1.33 7.60
C VAL A 296 -25.63 -0.06 8.11
N THR A 297 -26.18 -1.09 7.48
CA THR A 297 -25.86 -2.49 7.82
C THR A 297 -24.36 -2.72 7.73
N ASP A 298 -23.80 -3.39 8.73
CA ASP A 298 -22.39 -3.71 8.73
C ASP A 298 -22.02 -4.75 7.65
N ARG A 299 -20.80 -4.72 7.16
CA ARG A 299 -20.33 -5.64 6.12
C ARG A 299 -19.91 -6.98 6.71
N PRO A 300 -20.06 -8.10 5.98
CA PRO A 300 -19.49 -9.39 6.40
C PRO A 300 -17.98 -9.32 6.60
N GLY A 301 -17.49 -9.99 7.66
CA GLY A 301 -16.05 -10.05 7.94
C GLY A 301 -15.42 -8.70 8.30
N HIS A 302 -16.20 -7.78 8.86
CA HIS A 302 -15.69 -6.48 9.28
C HIS A 302 -14.93 -6.61 10.60
N ASP A 303 -13.61 -6.61 10.51
CA ASP A 303 -12.73 -6.68 11.69
C ASP A 303 -12.99 -5.52 12.65
N TRP A 304 -12.99 -5.83 13.93
CA TRP A 304 -13.36 -4.85 14.94
C TRP A 304 -12.26 -3.83 15.21
N ARG A 305 -10.99 -4.29 15.36
CA ARG A 305 -9.85 -3.38 15.64
C ARG A 305 -8.59 -3.82 14.92
N TYR A 306 -7.87 -2.84 14.37
CA TYR A 306 -6.49 -2.96 13.91
C TYR A 306 -5.60 -1.97 14.68
N ALA A 307 -4.43 -2.44 15.12
CA ALA A 307 -3.37 -1.63 15.70
C ALA A 307 -2.02 -2.34 15.52
N ILE A 308 -0.99 -1.60 15.16
CA ILE A 308 0.39 -2.11 14.99
C ILE A 308 1.42 -1.16 15.58
#